data_06c80a79d22014ec189a63765bb55d48
#
_entry.id   06c80a79d22014ec189a63765bb55d48
#
_cell.length_a   1.000
_cell.length_b   1.000
_cell.length_c   1.000
_cell.angle_alpha   90.00
_cell.angle_beta   90.00
_cell.angle_gamma   90.00
#
_symmetry.space_group_name_H-M   'P 1'
#
loop_
_entity.id
_entity.type
_entity.pdbx_description
1 polymer ?
#
loop_
_entity_poly.entity_id
_entity_poly.type
_entity_poly.pdbx_seq_one_letter_code
_entity_poly.pdbx_strand_id
1 'polypeptide(L)'
;MGEFRRIIGTRKYFLLAILLIAANLVIFQYSERHTLEIMSDDASRNEYIDNYMSVHSQEVEEYKERIESMEDTAEELLGIGIFENSSFSSKNIQKTLDDYAGVRDVSIKSVFDKSIESVLGYKVVHLIVLIHTLILVGMFFDERKNGLWNIVHTCKNGRAYLAACRFFIMFTATAVFTVLTYITLFLLALYDYRGFDIIAEAAQSVVILQDFVLPVSVGGFAVYYIIMQTFSALCTALLIWLIFSVIHNRTYAAVVTALLFLLGYYIGIFINVQNPLCILRYTNLYFLVNTTEVYTSYINFGAGPFIFNNREFTEIMCIILSIVLPVMCIIANVCVKPVYQAGFIERSFVKLNERAHKAVRVFHGFGFELYKFL
;
A
#
# COMPACT_ATOMS: atom_id res chain seq x y z
N MET A 1 21.17 19.01 -10.45
CA MET A 1 20.27 19.42 -11.56
C MET A 1 20.25 18.48 -12.75
N GLY A 2 21.35 17.86 -13.18
CA GLY A 2 21.38 16.95 -14.34
C GLY A 2 20.49 15.73 -14.23
N GLU A 3 20.52 15.02 -13.11
CA GLU A 3 19.67 13.83 -12.86
C GLU A 3 18.18 14.17 -12.81
N PHE A 4 17.80 15.28 -12.18
CA PHE A 4 16.42 15.75 -12.16
C PHE A 4 15.88 16.01 -13.59
N ARG A 5 16.65 16.73 -14.43
CA ARG A 5 16.28 16.95 -15.83
C ARG A 5 16.21 15.65 -16.64
N ARG A 6 17.10 14.71 -16.36
CA ARG A 6 17.16 13.42 -17.06
C ARG A 6 15.94 12.55 -16.80
N ILE A 7 15.39 12.57 -15.60
CA ILE A 7 14.33 11.66 -15.16
C ILE A 7 12.99 12.39 -15.13
N ILE A 8 12.83 13.35 -14.22
CA ILE A 8 11.55 14.07 -14.04
C ILE A 8 11.37 15.16 -15.12
N GLY A 9 12.43 15.86 -15.52
CA GLY A 9 12.36 16.92 -16.52
C GLY A 9 12.06 16.43 -17.95
N THR A 10 11.80 15.13 -18.16
CA THR A 10 11.40 14.61 -19.46
C THR A 10 9.89 14.72 -19.63
N ARG A 11 9.44 15.26 -20.77
CA ARG A 11 8.00 15.27 -21.13
C ARG A 11 7.35 13.88 -21.01
N LYS A 12 8.11 12.82 -21.28
CA LYS A 12 7.65 11.44 -21.21
C LYS A 12 7.23 11.02 -19.81
N TYR A 13 7.98 11.41 -18.77
CA TYR A 13 7.63 11.09 -17.38
C TYR A 13 6.34 11.80 -16.96
N PHE A 14 6.22 13.12 -17.25
CA PHE A 14 5.01 13.87 -16.92
C PHE A 14 3.76 13.33 -17.63
N LEU A 15 3.88 13.04 -18.93
CA LEU A 15 2.77 12.44 -19.69
C LEU A 15 2.35 11.09 -19.10
N LEU A 16 3.33 10.24 -18.72
CA LEU A 16 3.06 8.97 -18.09
C LEU A 16 2.34 9.13 -16.74
N ALA A 17 2.84 10.04 -15.88
CA ALA A 17 2.22 10.28 -14.58
C ALA A 17 0.78 10.78 -14.72
N ILE A 18 0.53 11.74 -15.62
CA ILE A 18 -0.83 12.24 -15.91
C ILE A 18 -1.71 11.12 -16.46
N LEU A 19 -1.20 10.30 -17.38
CA LEU A 19 -1.95 9.18 -17.97
C LEU A 19 -2.31 8.14 -16.90
N LEU A 20 -1.42 7.83 -15.96
CA LEU A 20 -1.70 6.91 -14.87
C LEU A 20 -2.76 7.46 -13.91
N ILE A 21 -2.73 8.75 -13.56
CA ILE A 21 -3.76 9.39 -12.74
C ILE A 21 -5.11 9.39 -13.49
N ALA A 22 -5.11 9.77 -14.76
CA ALA A 22 -6.33 9.77 -15.58
C ALA A 22 -6.91 8.36 -15.71
N ALA A 23 -6.06 7.35 -15.97
CA ALA A 23 -6.48 5.96 -16.03
C ALA A 23 -7.08 5.49 -14.69
N ASN A 24 -6.47 5.87 -13.55
CA ASN A 24 -7.00 5.58 -12.22
C ASN A 24 -8.44 6.09 -12.04
N LEU A 25 -8.68 7.36 -12.40
CA LEU A 25 -10.00 7.98 -12.27
C LEU A 25 -11.04 7.34 -13.21
N VAL A 26 -10.66 7.04 -14.45
CA VAL A 26 -11.55 6.37 -15.42
C VAL A 26 -11.90 4.95 -14.96
N ILE A 27 -10.92 4.19 -14.45
CA ILE A 27 -11.16 2.84 -13.95
C ILE A 27 -12.05 2.89 -12.70
N PHE A 28 -11.85 3.85 -11.81
CA PHE A 28 -12.72 4.07 -10.64
C PHE A 28 -14.18 4.33 -11.07
N GLN A 29 -14.42 5.31 -11.94
CA GLN A 29 -15.77 5.58 -12.45
C GLN A 29 -16.39 4.39 -13.18
N TYR A 30 -15.57 3.62 -13.90
CA TYR A 30 -16.07 2.40 -14.54
C TYR A 30 -16.43 1.31 -13.51
N SER A 31 -15.67 1.17 -12.43
CA SER A 31 -15.98 0.21 -11.36
C SER A 31 -17.26 0.55 -10.62
N GLU A 32 -17.54 1.84 -10.43
CA GLU A 32 -18.69 2.38 -9.71
C GLU A 32 -19.89 2.71 -10.63
N ARG A 33 -19.78 2.47 -11.95
CA ARG A 33 -20.76 2.93 -12.96
C ARG A 33 -22.21 2.61 -12.62
N HIS A 34 -22.48 1.40 -12.09
CA HIS A 34 -23.84 0.98 -11.77
C HIS A 34 -24.45 1.82 -10.65
N THR A 35 -23.69 2.09 -9.60
CA THR A 35 -24.11 2.94 -8.49
C THR A 35 -24.25 4.39 -8.94
N LEU A 36 -23.34 4.86 -9.79
CA LEU A 36 -23.37 6.22 -10.33
C LEU A 36 -24.54 6.45 -11.30
N GLU A 37 -24.96 5.45 -12.05
CA GLU A 37 -26.18 5.48 -12.85
C GLU A 37 -27.41 5.69 -11.97
N ILE A 38 -27.54 4.97 -10.84
CA ILE A 38 -28.60 5.14 -9.85
C ILE A 38 -28.54 6.56 -9.24
N MET A 39 -27.35 7.03 -8.86
CA MET A 39 -27.13 8.34 -8.27
C MET A 39 -27.41 9.52 -9.23
N SER A 40 -27.48 9.28 -10.52
CA SER A 40 -27.73 10.30 -11.54
C SER A 40 -29.22 10.68 -11.65
N ASP A 41 -30.16 9.78 -11.31
CA ASP A 41 -31.59 10.01 -11.32
C ASP A 41 -32.06 10.37 -9.90
N ASP A 42 -32.73 11.51 -9.74
CA ASP A 42 -33.08 12.03 -8.42
C ASP A 42 -34.04 11.13 -7.63
N ALA A 43 -34.97 10.44 -8.29
CA ALA A 43 -35.92 9.54 -7.63
C ALA A 43 -35.20 8.25 -7.14
N SER A 44 -34.45 7.61 -8.04
CA SER A 44 -33.66 6.39 -7.74
C SER A 44 -32.59 6.65 -6.70
N ARG A 45 -31.97 7.83 -6.74
CA ARG A 45 -30.97 8.24 -5.73
C ARG A 45 -31.58 8.33 -4.34
N ASN A 46 -32.73 8.99 -4.16
CA ASN A 46 -33.34 9.15 -2.86
C ASN A 46 -33.74 7.78 -2.28
N GLU A 47 -34.33 6.92 -3.10
CA GLU A 47 -34.64 5.53 -2.68
C GLU A 47 -33.38 4.75 -2.31
N TYR A 48 -32.29 4.90 -3.07
CA TYR A 48 -31.02 4.26 -2.78
C TYR A 48 -30.44 4.75 -1.44
N ILE A 49 -30.42 6.08 -1.21
CA ILE A 49 -29.92 6.67 0.04
C ILE A 49 -30.78 6.22 1.23
N ASP A 50 -32.10 6.24 1.11
CA ASP A 50 -33.01 5.80 2.20
C ASP A 50 -32.78 4.33 2.55
N ASN A 51 -32.67 3.44 1.56
CA ASN A 51 -32.37 2.04 1.78
C ASN A 51 -30.99 1.83 2.41
N TYR A 52 -29.96 2.56 1.91
CA TYR A 52 -28.62 2.52 2.45
C TYR A 52 -28.60 2.96 3.91
N MET A 53 -29.19 4.11 4.22
CA MET A 53 -29.25 4.67 5.57
C MET A 53 -30.03 3.78 6.55
N SER A 54 -31.05 3.06 6.10
CA SER A 54 -31.82 2.15 6.95
C SER A 54 -30.97 0.99 7.50
N VAL A 55 -30.06 0.45 6.66
CA VAL A 55 -29.13 -0.62 7.07
C VAL A 55 -28.01 -0.05 7.94
N HIS A 56 -27.38 1.04 7.51
CA HIS A 56 -26.24 1.64 8.20
C HIS A 56 -26.60 2.28 9.54
N SER A 57 -27.83 2.76 9.72
CA SER A 57 -28.28 3.25 11.02
C SER A 57 -28.30 2.17 12.08
N GLN A 58 -28.64 0.94 11.72
CA GLN A 58 -28.59 -0.19 12.62
C GLN A 58 -27.14 -0.55 12.99
N GLU A 59 -26.24 -0.61 12.01
CA GLU A 59 -24.81 -0.90 12.25
C GLU A 59 -24.14 0.17 13.13
N VAL A 60 -24.51 1.43 12.98
CA VAL A 60 -24.05 2.53 13.84
C VAL A 60 -24.57 2.38 15.26
N GLU A 61 -25.82 1.96 15.46
CA GLU A 61 -26.37 1.77 16.80
C GLU A 61 -25.74 0.55 17.49
N GLU A 62 -25.56 -0.56 16.78
CA GLU A 62 -24.83 -1.73 17.29
C GLU A 62 -23.39 -1.39 17.70
N TYR A 63 -22.72 -0.50 16.94
CA TYR A 63 -21.39 -0.03 17.29
C TYR A 63 -21.40 0.81 18.59
N LYS A 64 -22.36 1.70 18.77
CA LYS A 64 -22.49 2.49 20.01
C LYS A 64 -22.70 1.59 21.23
N GLU A 65 -23.65 0.64 21.14
CA GLU A 65 -23.90 -0.34 22.19
C GLU A 65 -22.63 -1.15 22.53
N ARG A 66 -21.87 -1.55 21.50
CA ARG A 66 -20.59 -2.25 21.66
C ARG A 66 -19.56 -1.42 22.43
N ILE A 67 -19.44 -0.13 22.09
CA ILE A 67 -18.48 0.76 22.78
C ILE A 67 -18.91 1.03 24.21
N GLU A 68 -20.20 1.24 24.47
CA GLU A 68 -20.72 1.49 25.82
C GLU A 68 -20.54 0.25 26.75
N SER A 69 -20.75 -0.96 26.23
CA SER A 69 -20.61 -2.20 26.99
C SER A 69 -19.18 -2.75 27.04
N MET A 70 -18.21 -2.09 26.42
CA MET A 70 -16.85 -2.64 26.25
C MET A 70 -16.11 -2.82 27.58
N GLU A 71 -16.25 -1.86 28.53
CA GLU A 71 -15.62 -1.97 29.86
C GLU A 71 -16.19 -3.15 30.66
N ASP A 72 -17.52 -3.24 30.74
CA ASP A 72 -18.19 -4.31 31.46
C ASP A 72 -17.80 -5.69 30.88
N THR A 73 -17.79 -5.80 29.53
CA THR A 73 -17.38 -7.01 28.84
C THR A 73 -15.92 -7.37 29.12
N ALA A 74 -15.04 -6.40 29.17
CA ALA A 74 -13.62 -6.61 29.45
C ALA A 74 -13.38 -7.05 30.90
N GLU A 75 -14.09 -6.44 31.87
CA GLU A 75 -14.03 -6.86 33.29
C GLU A 75 -14.53 -8.29 33.46
N GLU A 76 -15.65 -8.65 32.80
CA GLU A 76 -16.17 -10.01 32.79
C GLU A 76 -15.15 -11.01 32.22
N LEU A 77 -14.54 -10.70 31.06
CA LEU A 77 -13.53 -11.56 30.43
C LEU A 77 -12.28 -11.71 31.29
N LEU A 78 -11.80 -10.63 31.93
CA LEU A 78 -10.64 -10.70 32.82
C LEU A 78 -10.93 -11.50 34.10
N GLY A 79 -12.18 -11.56 34.56
CA GLY A 79 -12.63 -12.41 35.67
C GLY A 79 -12.66 -13.91 35.35
N ILE A 80 -12.58 -14.29 34.08
CA ILE A 80 -12.52 -15.70 33.68
C ILE A 80 -11.07 -16.20 33.80
N GLY A 81 -10.82 -17.19 34.66
CA GLY A 81 -9.49 -17.68 35.02
C GLY A 81 -8.59 -18.12 33.85
N ILE A 82 -9.16 -18.47 32.71
CA ILE A 82 -8.39 -18.78 31.47
C ILE A 82 -7.72 -17.54 30.92
N PHE A 83 -8.39 -16.39 30.93
CA PHE A 83 -7.85 -15.13 30.43
C PHE A 83 -6.92 -14.48 31.45
N GLU A 84 -7.22 -14.58 32.73
CA GLU A 84 -6.40 -14.07 33.83
C GLU A 84 -5.00 -14.71 33.85
N ASN A 85 -4.92 -16.02 33.59
CA ASN A 85 -3.67 -16.79 33.60
C ASN A 85 -2.87 -16.67 32.29
N SER A 86 -3.45 -16.14 31.21
CA SER A 86 -2.78 -15.93 29.92
C SER A 86 -2.23 -14.51 29.83
N SER A 87 -0.91 -14.37 29.90
CA SER A 87 -0.24 -13.07 29.81
C SER A 87 -0.52 -12.32 28.48
N PHE A 88 -0.81 -13.04 27.41
CA PHE A 88 -1.20 -12.45 26.12
C PHE A 88 -2.65 -11.99 26.15
N SER A 89 -3.58 -12.84 26.57
CA SER A 89 -5.02 -12.52 26.54
C SER A 89 -5.35 -11.33 27.44
N SER A 90 -4.85 -11.32 28.68
CA SER A 90 -5.06 -10.20 29.61
C SER A 90 -4.51 -8.88 29.04
N LYS A 91 -3.29 -8.87 28.51
CA LYS A 91 -2.71 -7.68 27.87
C LYS A 91 -3.47 -7.25 26.61
N ASN A 92 -3.99 -8.21 25.83
CA ASN A 92 -4.77 -7.92 24.62
C ASN A 92 -6.09 -7.23 24.97
N ILE A 93 -6.80 -7.70 26.00
CA ILE A 93 -8.03 -7.08 26.48
C ILE A 93 -7.72 -5.65 26.96
N GLN A 94 -6.70 -5.48 27.79
CA GLN A 94 -6.30 -4.15 28.27
C GLN A 94 -5.92 -3.20 27.13
N LYS A 95 -5.13 -3.69 26.15
CA LYS A 95 -4.76 -2.91 24.96
C LYS A 95 -5.98 -2.45 24.17
N THR A 96 -6.97 -3.34 24.02
CA THR A 96 -8.23 -3.00 23.32
C THR A 96 -8.98 -1.88 24.05
N LEU A 97 -9.11 -1.99 25.38
CA LEU A 97 -9.72 -0.92 26.19
C LEU A 97 -9.00 0.42 26.04
N ASP A 98 -7.67 0.41 26.17
CA ASP A 98 -6.86 1.62 26.09
C ASP A 98 -6.99 2.28 24.70
N ASP A 99 -7.02 1.48 23.62
CA ASP A 99 -7.14 1.99 22.25
C ASP A 99 -8.53 2.58 21.97
N TYR A 100 -9.60 1.94 22.46
CA TYR A 100 -10.97 2.42 22.25
C TYR A 100 -11.39 3.53 23.22
N ALA A 101 -10.67 3.73 24.33
CA ALA A 101 -10.95 4.81 25.27
C ALA A 101 -10.96 6.20 24.60
N GLY A 102 -10.10 6.39 23.58
CA GLY A 102 -10.02 7.65 22.83
C GLY A 102 -11.25 7.97 21.97
N VAL A 103 -12.04 6.97 21.59
CA VAL A 103 -13.21 7.13 20.69
C VAL A 103 -14.55 7.00 21.42
N ARG A 104 -14.54 6.68 22.71
CA ARG A 104 -15.74 6.46 23.52
C ARG A 104 -16.68 7.68 23.56
N ASP A 105 -16.13 8.86 23.73
CA ASP A 105 -16.87 10.11 23.85
C ASP A 105 -17.16 10.80 22.51
N VAL A 106 -16.82 10.16 21.39
CA VAL A 106 -17.01 10.71 20.05
C VAL A 106 -18.49 10.66 19.66
N SER A 107 -19.03 11.79 19.22
CA SER A 107 -20.40 11.85 18.71
C SER A 107 -20.50 11.18 17.34
N ILE A 108 -21.14 10.01 17.31
CA ILE A 108 -21.30 9.19 16.11
C ILE A 108 -22.74 9.38 15.57
N LYS A 109 -22.83 9.64 14.27
CA LYS A 109 -24.09 9.82 13.57
C LYS A 109 -24.18 8.86 12.40
N SER A 110 -25.40 8.46 12.05
CA SER A 110 -25.63 7.76 10.80
C SER A 110 -25.51 8.76 9.64
N VAL A 111 -24.66 8.45 8.68
CA VAL A 111 -24.34 9.31 7.52
C VAL A 111 -24.32 8.47 6.23
N PHE A 112 -24.56 9.12 5.09
CA PHE A 112 -24.39 8.47 3.79
C PHE A 112 -22.89 8.48 3.41
N ASP A 113 -22.18 7.40 3.72
CA ASP A 113 -20.72 7.30 3.66
C ASP A 113 -20.18 6.57 2.41
N LYS A 114 -21.02 6.32 1.40
CA LYS A 114 -20.67 5.59 0.17
C LYS A 114 -19.45 6.15 -0.56
N SER A 115 -19.20 7.46 -0.47
CA SER A 115 -18.01 8.09 -1.04
C SER A 115 -16.71 7.58 -0.41
N ILE A 116 -16.67 7.36 0.90
CA ILE A 116 -15.50 6.87 1.62
C ILE A 116 -15.37 5.36 1.43
N GLU A 117 -16.48 4.62 1.56
CA GLU A 117 -16.52 3.17 1.31
C GLU A 117 -15.97 2.84 -0.08
N SER A 118 -16.41 3.55 -1.13
CA SER A 118 -15.95 3.31 -2.50
C SER A 118 -14.44 3.54 -2.67
N VAL A 119 -13.88 4.60 -2.06
CA VAL A 119 -12.43 4.87 -2.12
C VAL A 119 -11.64 3.79 -1.40
N LEU A 120 -12.05 3.39 -0.20
CA LEU A 120 -11.34 2.38 0.57
C LEU A 120 -11.49 0.97 -0.03
N GLY A 121 -12.63 0.68 -0.68
CA GLY A 121 -12.86 -0.55 -1.42
C GLY A 121 -12.07 -0.66 -2.74
N TYR A 122 -11.65 0.48 -3.31
CA TYR A 122 -11.01 0.54 -4.62
C TYR A 122 -9.50 0.21 -4.56
N LYS A 123 -9.18 -1.07 -4.71
CA LYS A 123 -7.80 -1.59 -4.59
C LYS A 123 -6.89 -1.29 -5.80
N VAL A 124 -7.45 -0.89 -6.95
CA VAL A 124 -6.67 -0.64 -8.17
C VAL A 124 -5.73 0.56 -8.02
N VAL A 125 -6.08 1.55 -7.19
CA VAL A 125 -5.22 2.71 -6.91
C VAL A 125 -3.84 2.28 -6.42
N HIS A 126 -3.75 1.24 -5.59
CA HIS A 126 -2.48 0.71 -5.09
C HIS A 126 -1.61 0.12 -6.20
N LEU A 127 -2.23 -0.55 -7.18
CA LEU A 127 -1.52 -1.07 -8.36
C LEU A 127 -1.02 0.06 -9.25
N ILE A 128 -1.78 1.13 -9.42
CA ILE A 128 -1.34 2.33 -10.17
C ILE A 128 -0.11 2.96 -9.52
N VAL A 129 -0.10 3.11 -8.19
CA VAL A 129 1.06 3.61 -7.44
C VAL A 129 2.25 2.66 -7.57
N LEU A 130 2.04 1.35 -7.51
CA LEU A 130 3.08 0.34 -7.72
C LEU A 130 3.68 0.41 -9.13
N ILE A 131 2.85 0.52 -10.17
CA ILE A 131 3.28 0.66 -11.57
C ILE A 131 4.12 1.93 -11.75
N HIS A 132 3.64 3.08 -11.24
CA HIS A 132 4.39 4.32 -11.25
C HIS A 132 5.78 4.14 -10.61
N THR A 133 5.82 3.52 -9.44
CA THR A 133 7.05 3.28 -8.67
C THR A 133 8.03 2.39 -9.41
N LEU A 134 7.54 1.28 -10.01
CA LEU A 134 8.35 0.38 -10.85
C LEU A 134 8.98 1.11 -12.04
N ILE A 135 8.21 1.94 -12.72
CA ILE A 135 8.69 2.71 -13.87
C ILE A 135 9.73 3.74 -13.42
N LEU A 136 9.44 4.49 -12.36
CA LEU A 136 10.34 5.51 -11.82
C LEU A 136 11.69 4.91 -11.41
N VAL A 137 11.66 3.84 -10.61
CA VAL A 137 12.87 3.12 -10.20
C VAL A 137 13.59 2.54 -11.41
N GLY A 138 12.87 1.94 -12.35
CA GLY A 138 13.45 1.41 -13.60
C GLY A 138 14.24 2.46 -14.40
N MET A 139 13.76 3.72 -14.44
CA MET A 139 14.46 4.83 -15.13
C MET A 139 15.81 5.17 -14.49
N PHE A 140 15.99 4.99 -13.18
CA PHE A 140 17.29 5.19 -12.52
C PHE A 140 18.35 4.19 -12.97
N PHE A 141 17.94 3.01 -13.42
CA PHE A 141 18.84 1.94 -13.84
C PHE A 141 18.98 1.80 -15.36
N ASP A 142 18.44 2.73 -16.17
CA ASP A 142 18.58 2.73 -17.64
C ASP A 142 20.06 2.81 -18.09
N GLU A 143 20.94 3.42 -17.29
CA GLU A 143 22.38 3.48 -17.57
C GLU A 143 23.04 2.10 -17.69
N ARG A 144 22.51 1.07 -17.04
CA ARG A 144 23.00 -0.29 -17.14
C ARG A 144 22.82 -0.86 -18.54
N LYS A 145 21.68 -0.56 -19.18
CA LYS A 145 21.38 -0.99 -20.55
C LYS A 145 22.35 -0.38 -21.56
N ASN A 146 22.76 0.86 -21.34
CA ASN A 146 23.61 1.62 -22.27
C ASN A 146 25.12 1.51 -21.96
N GLY A 147 25.53 0.66 -21.02
CA GLY A 147 26.93 0.48 -20.60
C GLY A 147 27.53 1.68 -19.85
N LEU A 148 26.75 2.73 -19.60
CA LEU A 148 27.20 3.95 -18.92
C LEU A 148 27.43 3.73 -17.41
N TRP A 149 26.89 2.67 -16.84
CA TRP A 149 26.99 2.32 -15.42
C TRP A 149 28.43 2.33 -14.92
N ASN A 150 29.32 1.64 -15.64
CA ASN A 150 30.73 1.53 -15.24
C ASN A 150 31.43 2.90 -15.27
N ILE A 151 31.17 3.71 -16.30
CA ILE A 151 31.72 5.05 -16.43
C ILE A 151 31.29 5.95 -15.28
N VAL A 152 30.00 5.97 -14.99
CA VAL A 152 29.43 6.79 -13.92
C VAL A 152 30.00 6.38 -12.55
N HIS A 153 30.14 5.07 -12.29
CA HIS A 153 30.64 4.56 -11.01
C HIS A 153 32.15 4.71 -10.81
N THR A 154 32.93 4.98 -11.85
CA THR A 154 34.36 5.32 -11.73
C THR A 154 34.58 6.80 -11.38
N CYS A 155 33.60 7.68 -11.62
CA CYS A 155 33.67 9.08 -11.26
C CYS A 155 33.64 9.30 -9.73
N LYS A 156 34.32 10.32 -9.23
CA LYS A 156 34.44 10.67 -7.80
C LYS A 156 33.05 10.78 -7.11
N ASN A 157 32.06 11.38 -7.80
CA ASN A 157 30.71 11.60 -7.29
C ASN A 157 29.67 10.61 -7.86
N GLY A 158 30.11 9.59 -8.58
CA GLY A 158 29.22 8.67 -9.31
C GLY A 158 28.60 7.56 -8.47
N ARG A 159 28.94 7.46 -7.18
CA ARG A 159 28.42 6.43 -6.28
C ARG A 159 27.47 7.00 -5.22
N ALA A 160 27.97 7.33 -4.03
CA ALA A 160 27.14 7.78 -2.91
C ALA A 160 26.38 9.08 -3.20
N TYR A 161 27.05 10.09 -3.78
CA TYR A 161 26.39 11.35 -4.11
C TYR A 161 25.27 11.18 -5.15
N LEU A 162 25.52 10.39 -6.19
CA LEU A 162 24.52 10.10 -7.20
C LEU A 162 23.33 9.31 -6.59
N ALA A 163 23.60 8.32 -5.72
CA ALA A 163 22.56 7.58 -5.02
C ALA A 163 21.70 8.50 -4.14
N ALA A 164 22.34 9.44 -3.41
CA ALA A 164 21.61 10.42 -2.61
C ALA A 164 20.74 11.36 -3.48
N CYS A 165 21.25 11.85 -4.60
CA CYS A 165 20.46 12.67 -5.54
C CYS A 165 19.26 11.89 -6.09
N ARG A 166 19.43 10.63 -6.47
CA ARG A 166 18.36 9.75 -6.95
C ARG A 166 17.33 9.46 -5.88
N PHE A 167 17.79 9.29 -4.62
CA PHE A 167 16.90 9.15 -3.48
C PHE A 167 15.95 10.35 -3.34
N PHE A 168 16.48 11.57 -3.36
CA PHE A 168 15.66 12.79 -3.27
C PHE A 168 14.67 12.92 -4.43
N ILE A 169 15.10 12.59 -5.65
CA ILE A 169 14.23 12.61 -6.83
C ILE A 169 13.10 11.57 -6.67
N MET A 170 13.45 10.36 -6.27
CA MET A 170 12.49 9.29 -6.05
C MET A 170 11.50 9.66 -4.94
N PHE A 171 12.01 10.15 -3.81
CA PHE A 171 11.18 10.59 -2.68
C PHE A 171 10.16 11.63 -3.14
N THR A 172 10.62 12.72 -3.78
CA THR A 172 9.74 13.81 -4.22
C THR A 172 8.73 13.33 -5.27
N ALA A 173 9.18 12.56 -6.27
CA ALA A 173 8.32 12.09 -7.35
C ALA A 173 7.26 11.12 -6.86
N THR A 174 7.63 10.15 -6.01
CA THR A 174 6.69 9.19 -5.42
C THR A 174 5.70 9.89 -4.50
N ALA A 175 6.17 10.80 -3.62
CA ALA A 175 5.30 11.53 -2.71
C ALA A 175 4.28 12.38 -3.48
N VAL A 176 4.73 13.20 -4.42
CA VAL A 176 3.83 14.04 -5.23
C VAL A 176 2.83 13.21 -6.02
N PHE A 177 3.29 12.14 -6.68
CA PHE A 177 2.40 11.27 -7.45
C PHE A 177 1.34 10.60 -6.57
N THR A 178 1.74 10.02 -5.43
CA THR A 178 0.83 9.33 -4.51
C THR A 178 -0.19 10.30 -3.94
N VAL A 179 0.26 11.45 -3.42
CA VAL A 179 -0.63 12.49 -2.87
C VAL A 179 -1.65 12.95 -3.91
N LEU A 180 -1.22 13.27 -5.14
CA LEU A 180 -2.13 13.69 -6.21
C LEU A 180 -3.11 12.58 -6.59
N THR A 181 -2.67 11.33 -6.67
CA THR A 181 -3.52 10.20 -7.03
C THR A 181 -4.63 10.00 -6.00
N TYR A 182 -4.31 10.03 -4.70
CA TYR A 182 -5.33 9.85 -3.67
C TYR A 182 -6.21 11.09 -3.47
N ILE A 183 -5.66 12.30 -3.51
CA ILE A 183 -6.48 13.53 -3.44
C ILE A 183 -7.50 13.56 -4.58
N THR A 184 -7.07 13.31 -5.82
CA THR A 184 -7.99 13.32 -6.97
C THR A 184 -9.05 12.23 -6.87
N LEU A 185 -8.70 11.05 -6.34
CA LEU A 185 -9.65 9.95 -6.11
C LEU A 185 -10.69 10.32 -5.04
N PHE A 186 -10.27 10.83 -3.86
CA PHE A 186 -11.18 11.27 -2.80
C PHE A 186 -12.09 12.39 -3.28
N LEU A 187 -11.56 13.41 -3.96
CA LEU A 187 -12.36 14.52 -4.49
C LEU A 187 -13.37 14.04 -5.51
N LEU A 188 -12.99 13.11 -6.39
CA LEU A 188 -13.92 12.54 -7.37
C LEU A 188 -15.05 11.77 -6.69
N ALA A 189 -14.73 10.89 -5.73
CA ALA A 189 -15.73 10.14 -4.98
C ALA A 189 -16.69 11.06 -4.19
N LEU A 190 -16.16 12.07 -3.50
CA LEU A 190 -16.98 13.05 -2.79
C LEU A 190 -17.90 13.84 -3.76
N TYR A 191 -17.41 14.16 -4.95
CA TYR A 191 -18.20 14.82 -5.98
C TYR A 191 -19.30 13.90 -6.53
N ASP A 192 -18.95 12.69 -6.92
CA ASP A 192 -19.84 11.71 -7.56
C ASP A 192 -21.00 11.28 -6.62
N TYR A 193 -20.69 11.10 -5.33
CA TYR A 193 -21.66 10.71 -4.29
C TYR A 193 -22.25 11.90 -3.50
N ARG A 194 -21.87 13.15 -3.83
CA ARG A 194 -22.28 14.37 -3.11
C ARG A 194 -21.98 14.33 -1.61
N GLY A 195 -20.87 13.67 -1.23
CA GLY A 195 -20.52 13.37 0.17
C GLY A 195 -19.66 14.45 0.86
N PHE A 196 -19.73 15.72 0.45
CA PHE A 196 -18.89 16.78 1.07
C PHE A 196 -19.30 17.13 2.50
N ASP A 197 -20.54 16.91 2.87
CA ASP A 197 -21.09 17.16 4.20
C ASP A 197 -20.54 16.23 5.28
N ILE A 198 -20.11 15.02 4.90
CA ILE A 198 -19.57 14.04 5.86
C ILE A 198 -18.14 14.37 6.31
N ILE A 199 -17.43 15.28 5.65
CA ILE A 199 -16.01 15.58 5.94
C ILE A 199 -15.78 16.05 7.38
N ALA A 200 -16.76 16.75 7.96
CA ALA A 200 -16.69 17.26 9.33
C ALA A 200 -17.14 16.23 10.39
N GLU A 201 -17.85 15.18 9.99
CA GLU A 201 -18.33 14.17 10.91
C GLU A 201 -17.18 13.26 11.41
N ALA A 202 -17.40 12.56 12.52
CA ALA A 202 -16.41 11.64 13.08
C ALA A 202 -16.12 10.48 12.13
N ALA A 203 -14.88 10.02 12.05
CA ALA A 203 -14.51 8.89 11.22
C ALA A 203 -15.31 7.62 11.56
N GLN A 204 -15.63 7.39 12.82
CA GLN A 204 -16.43 6.27 13.31
C GLN A 204 -17.91 6.32 12.87
N SER A 205 -18.38 7.46 12.34
CA SER A 205 -19.69 7.57 11.71
C SER A 205 -19.75 6.86 10.34
N VAL A 206 -18.59 6.59 9.75
CA VAL A 206 -18.43 5.79 8.53
C VAL A 206 -18.29 4.32 8.93
N VAL A 207 -19.21 3.46 8.48
CA VAL A 207 -19.28 2.06 8.93
C VAL A 207 -17.97 1.29 8.74
N ILE A 208 -17.33 1.42 7.57
CA ILE A 208 -16.06 0.75 7.29
C ILE A 208 -14.88 1.26 8.18
N LEU A 209 -15.05 2.39 8.89
CA LEU A 209 -14.05 2.99 9.77
C LEU A 209 -14.38 2.85 11.27
N GLN A 210 -15.39 2.11 11.65
CA GLN A 210 -15.76 1.92 13.06
C GLN A 210 -14.63 1.30 13.88
N ASP A 211 -13.79 0.47 13.26
CA ASP A 211 -12.62 -0.13 13.89
C ASP A 211 -11.37 0.77 13.90
N PHE A 212 -11.50 2.01 13.42
CA PHE A 212 -10.42 3.00 13.45
C PHE A 212 -10.43 3.77 14.76
N VAL A 213 -9.46 3.49 15.63
CA VAL A 213 -9.43 3.92 17.04
C VAL A 213 -8.89 5.34 17.28
N LEU A 214 -8.75 6.18 16.25
CA LEU A 214 -8.36 7.58 16.44
C LEU A 214 -9.58 8.52 16.38
N PRO A 215 -9.74 9.45 17.34
CA PRO A 215 -10.84 10.41 17.39
C PRO A 215 -10.61 11.56 16.40
N VAL A 216 -10.77 11.31 15.12
CA VAL A 216 -10.60 12.30 14.05
C VAL A 216 -11.86 12.41 13.21
N SER A 217 -12.02 13.52 12.49
CA SER A 217 -13.07 13.65 11.49
C SER A 217 -12.76 12.83 10.24
N VAL A 218 -13.76 12.58 9.39
CA VAL A 218 -13.59 11.92 8.08
C VAL A 218 -12.54 12.64 7.24
N GLY A 219 -12.54 13.98 7.22
CA GLY A 219 -11.51 14.77 6.55
C GLY A 219 -10.12 14.58 7.16
N GLY A 220 -10.04 14.53 8.49
CA GLY A 220 -8.81 14.21 9.23
C GLY A 220 -8.29 12.81 8.90
N PHE A 221 -9.19 11.82 8.84
CA PHE A 221 -8.87 10.47 8.38
C PHE A 221 -8.34 10.44 6.95
N ALA A 222 -8.99 11.15 6.02
CA ALA A 222 -8.53 11.19 4.62
C ALA A 222 -7.10 11.74 4.50
N VAL A 223 -6.78 12.82 5.22
CA VAL A 223 -5.42 13.39 5.26
C VAL A 223 -4.43 12.39 5.86
N TYR A 224 -4.78 11.81 7.01
CA TYR A 224 -3.96 10.79 7.66
C TYR A 224 -3.70 9.58 6.75
N TYR A 225 -4.74 9.06 6.10
CA TYR A 225 -4.65 7.95 5.15
C TYR A 225 -3.71 8.26 3.98
N ILE A 226 -3.83 9.45 3.37
CA ILE A 226 -2.96 9.89 2.26
C ILE A 226 -1.50 9.98 2.71
N ILE A 227 -1.24 10.49 3.91
CA ILE A 227 0.13 10.56 4.47
C ILE A 227 0.69 9.15 4.63
N MET A 228 -0.07 8.23 5.22
CA MET A 228 0.38 6.87 5.47
C MET A 228 0.56 6.06 4.16
N GLN A 229 -0.33 6.24 3.17
CA GLN A 229 -0.15 5.68 1.84
C GLN A 229 1.11 6.21 1.14
N THR A 230 1.44 7.48 1.38
CA THR A 230 2.68 8.08 0.85
C THR A 230 3.91 7.46 1.48
N PHE A 231 3.95 7.28 2.81
CA PHE A 231 5.04 6.58 3.49
C PHE A 231 5.18 5.13 3.01
N SER A 232 4.09 4.43 2.88
CA SER A 232 4.06 3.05 2.38
C SER A 232 4.57 2.94 0.93
N ALA A 233 4.16 3.86 0.05
CA ALA A 233 4.65 3.94 -1.33
C ALA A 233 6.16 4.24 -1.39
N LEU A 234 6.67 5.09 -0.48
CA LEU A 234 8.10 5.36 -0.36
C LEU A 234 8.90 4.13 0.09
N CYS A 235 8.40 3.39 1.09
CA CYS A 235 9.01 2.13 1.52
C CYS A 235 9.03 1.10 0.38
N THR A 236 7.92 0.99 -0.35
CA THR A 236 7.81 0.15 -1.55
C THR A 236 8.82 0.55 -2.62
N ALA A 237 8.97 1.84 -2.91
CA ALA A 237 9.94 2.37 -3.87
C ALA A 237 11.38 2.02 -3.48
N LEU A 238 11.71 2.15 -2.21
CA LEU A 238 13.03 1.82 -1.67
C LEU A 238 13.33 0.32 -1.73
N LEU A 239 12.36 -0.54 -1.42
CA LEU A 239 12.51 -1.99 -1.57
C LEU A 239 12.74 -2.39 -3.02
N ILE A 240 11.96 -1.84 -3.95
CA ILE A 240 12.14 -2.06 -5.38
C ILE A 240 13.51 -1.56 -5.83
N TRP A 241 13.93 -0.39 -5.38
CA TRP A 241 15.28 0.12 -5.67
C TRP A 241 16.36 -0.82 -5.15
N LEU A 242 16.24 -1.34 -3.93
CA LEU A 242 17.20 -2.30 -3.38
C LEU A 242 17.29 -3.57 -4.25
N ILE A 243 16.14 -4.12 -4.69
CA ILE A 243 16.10 -5.27 -5.60
C ILE A 243 16.81 -4.96 -6.91
N PHE A 244 16.52 -3.79 -7.52
CA PHE A 244 17.18 -3.35 -8.74
C PHE A 244 18.67 -3.04 -8.56
N SER A 245 19.10 -2.67 -7.35
CA SER A 245 20.52 -2.47 -7.05
C SER A 245 21.28 -3.79 -7.01
N VAL A 246 20.67 -4.85 -6.45
CA VAL A 246 21.28 -6.19 -6.32
C VAL A 246 21.22 -6.96 -7.65
N ILE A 247 20.10 -6.88 -8.35
CA ILE A 247 19.88 -7.59 -9.62
C ILE A 247 20.21 -6.65 -10.77
N HIS A 248 21.25 -7.01 -11.54
CA HIS A 248 21.74 -6.14 -12.58
C HIS A 248 20.82 -6.03 -13.80
N ASN A 249 20.17 -7.13 -14.17
CA ASN A 249 19.22 -7.15 -15.29
C ASN A 249 17.84 -6.63 -14.84
N ARG A 250 17.35 -5.57 -15.52
CA ARG A 250 16.06 -4.93 -15.21
C ARG A 250 14.87 -5.88 -15.28
N THR A 251 14.82 -6.72 -16.30
CA THR A 251 13.71 -7.67 -16.49
C THR A 251 13.67 -8.66 -15.35
N TYR A 252 14.82 -9.20 -14.96
CA TYR A 252 14.89 -10.13 -13.83
C TYR A 252 14.55 -9.45 -12.50
N ALA A 253 14.98 -8.20 -12.30
CA ALA A 253 14.59 -7.41 -11.14
C ALA A 253 13.07 -7.20 -11.05
N ALA A 254 12.43 -6.86 -12.18
CA ALA A 254 10.98 -6.70 -12.26
C ALA A 254 10.24 -8.02 -11.98
N VAL A 255 10.71 -9.14 -12.55
CA VAL A 255 10.15 -10.48 -12.29
C VAL A 255 10.29 -10.86 -10.81
N VAL A 256 11.45 -10.63 -10.19
CA VAL A 256 11.64 -10.90 -8.74
C VAL A 256 10.71 -10.02 -7.90
N THR A 257 10.54 -8.76 -8.26
CA THR A 257 9.60 -7.86 -7.57
C THR A 257 8.16 -8.39 -7.67
N ALA A 258 7.73 -8.82 -8.86
CA ALA A 258 6.41 -9.42 -9.06
C ALA A 258 6.22 -10.71 -8.27
N LEU A 259 7.24 -11.58 -8.23
CA LEU A 259 7.22 -12.82 -7.43
C LEU A 259 7.13 -12.54 -5.93
N LEU A 260 7.85 -11.54 -5.42
CA LEU A 260 7.77 -11.13 -4.01
C LEU A 260 6.41 -10.54 -3.67
N PHE A 261 5.81 -9.78 -4.60
CA PHE A 261 4.46 -9.27 -4.44
C PHE A 261 3.43 -10.41 -4.37
N LEU A 262 3.49 -11.36 -5.31
CA LEU A 262 2.63 -12.54 -5.31
C LEU A 262 2.82 -13.41 -4.05
N LEU A 263 4.06 -13.62 -3.62
CA LEU A 263 4.36 -14.34 -2.38
C LEU A 263 3.71 -13.65 -1.18
N GLY A 264 3.81 -12.31 -1.10
CA GLY A 264 3.16 -11.52 -0.05
C GLY A 264 1.64 -11.67 -0.07
N TYR A 265 1.02 -11.68 -1.25
CA TYR A 265 -0.42 -11.93 -1.42
C TYR A 265 -0.83 -13.29 -0.85
N TYR A 266 -0.09 -14.35 -1.19
CA TYR A 266 -0.36 -15.69 -0.65
C TYR A 266 -0.13 -15.77 0.87
N ILE A 267 0.90 -15.12 1.39
CA ILE A 267 1.13 -15.00 2.85
C ILE A 267 -0.10 -14.37 3.52
N GLY A 268 -0.66 -13.30 2.95
CA GLY A 268 -1.87 -12.66 3.47
C GLY A 268 -3.10 -13.57 3.49
N ILE A 269 -3.21 -14.51 2.54
CA ILE A 269 -4.32 -15.48 2.49
C ILE A 269 -4.13 -16.64 3.46
N PHE A 270 -2.93 -17.23 3.49
CA PHE A 270 -2.71 -18.49 4.21
C PHE A 270 -2.34 -18.31 5.68
N ILE A 271 -1.78 -17.17 6.06
CA ILE A 271 -1.43 -16.91 7.47
C ILE A 271 -2.61 -16.22 8.16
N ASN A 272 -3.29 -16.97 9.03
CA ASN A 272 -4.34 -16.42 9.87
C ASN A 272 -3.73 -15.51 10.95
N VAL A 273 -4.50 -14.53 11.42
CA VAL A 273 -4.13 -13.57 12.48
C VAL A 273 -3.77 -14.27 13.79
N GLN A 274 -4.40 -15.40 14.09
CA GLN A 274 -4.12 -16.20 15.29
C GLN A 274 -2.80 -16.98 15.23
N ASN A 275 -2.14 -17.02 14.06
CA ASN A 275 -0.89 -17.73 13.89
C ASN A 275 0.27 -16.93 14.52
N PRO A 276 1.23 -17.56 15.24
CA PRO A 276 2.43 -16.89 15.75
C PRO A 276 3.25 -16.18 14.66
N LEU A 277 3.10 -16.57 13.39
CA LEU A 277 3.76 -15.97 12.24
C LEU A 277 2.93 -14.82 11.60
N CYS A 278 1.86 -14.34 12.25
CA CYS A 278 1.01 -13.27 11.71
C CYS A 278 1.80 -12.00 11.35
N ILE A 279 2.92 -11.75 12.01
CA ILE A 279 3.83 -10.64 11.71
C ILE A 279 4.28 -10.64 10.23
N LEU A 280 4.43 -11.83 9.60
CA LEU A 280 4.79 -11.93 8.18
C LEU A 280 3.68 -11.42 7.25
N ARG A 281 2.43 -11.42 7.71
CA ARG A 281 1.31 -10.83 6.97
C ARG A 281 1.48 -9.32 6.80
N TYR A 282 2.03 -8.64 7.82
CA TYR A 282 2.19 -7.18 7.86
C TYR A 282 3.58 -6.69 7.43
N THR A 283 4.53 -7.58 7.11
CA THR A 283 5.93 -7.23 6.78
C THR A 283 6.33 -7.58 5.35
N ASN A 284 5.39 -7.80 4.44
CA ASN A 284 5.67 -8.20 3.07
C ASN A 284 5.36 -7.08 2.05
N LEU A 285 5.84 -7.25 0.81
CA LEU A 285 5.70 -6.24 -0.24
C LEU A 285 4.24 -6.00 -0.65
N TYR A 286 3.40 -7.04 -0.68
CA TYR A 286 1.98 -6.91 -1.00
C TYR A 286 1.27 -6.04 0.03
N PHE A 287 1.55 -6.27 1.30
CA PHE A 287 0.96 -5.52 2.40
C PHE A 287 1.39 -4.04 2.37
N LEU A 288 2.69 -3.77 2.11
CA LEU A 288 3.17 -2.39 1.92
C LEU A 288 2.47 -1.67 0.76
N VAL A 289 2.06 -2.36 -0.27
CA VAL A 289 1.30 -1.77 -1.38
C VAL A 289 -0.17 -1.57 -1.00
N ASN A 290 -0.77 -2.51 -0.27
CA ASN A 290 -2.20 -2.50 0.07
C ASN A 290 -2.39 -2.46 1.61
N THR A 291 -2.32 -1.26 2.18
CA THR A 291 -2.45 -1.04 3.63
C THR A 291 -3.88 -0.71 4.08
N THR A 292 -4.88 -0.74 3.20
CA THR A 292 -6.26 -0.33 3.52
C THR A 292 -6.85 -1.14 4.68
N GLU A 293 -6.61 -2.46 4.72
CA GLU A 293 -7.08 -3.35 5.79
C GLU A 293 -6.66 -2.89 7.20
N VAL A 294 -5.52 -2.19 7.30
CA VAL A 294 -5.00 -1.65 8.57
C VAL A 294 -5.93 -0.60 9.19
N TYR A 295 -6.68 0.09 8.36
CA TYR A 295 -7.54 1.20 8.78
C TYR A 295 -9.02 0.80 8.86
N THR A 296 -9.37 -0.35 8.29
CA THR A 296 -10.73 -0.87 8.21
C THR A 296 -10.96 -2.09 9.10
N SER A 297 -9.96 -2.50 9.88
CA SER A 297 -10.08 -3.59 10.85
C SER A 297 -9.17 -3.35 12.04
N TYR A 298 -9.61 -3.74 13.22
CA TYR A 298 -8.82 -3.68 14.45
C TYR A 298 -8.35 -5.08 14.83
N ILE A 299 -7.05 -5.29 14.81
CA ILE A 299 -6.44 -6.60 15.06
C ILE A 299 -5.20 -6.43 15.93
N ASN A 300 -5.20 -7.06 17.10
CA ASN A 300 -4.03 -7.10 17.98
C ASN A 300 -3.23 -8.38 17.79
N PHE A 301 -1.92 -8.25 17.81
CA PHE A 301 -1.01 -9.41 17.78
C PHE A 301 0.24 -9.16 18.63
N GLY A 302 0.86 -10.26 19.06
CA GLY A 302 2.06 -10.20 19.89
C GLY A 302 3.34 -10.19 19.06
N ALA A 303 4.26 -9.28 19.38
CA ALA A 303 5.64 -9.30 18.89
C ALA A 303 6.59 -9.39 20.09
N GLY A 304 6.94 -10.61 20.48
CA GLY A 304 7.70 -10.87 21.72
C GLY A 304 6.90 -10.46 22.98
N PRO A 305 7.45 -9.58 23.85
CA PRO A 305 6.75 -9.16 25.06
C PRO A 305 5.71 -8.04 24.82
N PHE A 306 5.65 -7.49 23.61
CA PHE A 306 4.80 -6.36 23.25
C PHE A 306 3.55 -6.82 22.49
N ILE A 307 2.44 -6.10 22.68
CA ILE A 307 1.22 -6.22 21.91
C ILE A 307 1.05 -4.93 21.12
N PHE A 308 0.83 -5.09 19.83
CA PHE A 308 0.56 -4.00 18.89
C PHE A 308 -0.78 -4.24 18.20
N ASN A 309 -1.52 -3.19 17.93
CA ASN A 309 -2.54 -3.28 16.91
C ASN A 309 -1.92 -3.17 15.50
N ASN A 310 -2.64 -3.65 14.49
CA ASN A 310 -2.17 -3.67 13.11
C ASN A 310 -1.78 -2.27 12.59
N ARG A 311 -2.49 -1.21 13.00
CA ARG A 311 -2.20 0.18 12.65
C ARG A 311 -0.87 0.65 13.23
N GLU A 312 -0.70 0.58 14.56
CA GLU A 312 0.53 1.00 15.24
C GLU A 312 1.76 0.26 14.71
N PHE A 313 1.63 -1.06 14.52
CA PHE A 313 2.72 -1.86 13.97
C PHE A 313 3.12 -1.39 12.58
N THR A 314 2.14 -1.11 11.72
CA THR A 314 2.39 -0.63 10.35
C THR A 314 3.04 0.74 10.34
N GLU A 315 2.59 1.66 11.19
CA GLU A 315 3.21 2.98 11.36
C GLU A 315 4.67 2.88 11.79
N ILE A 316 4.95 2.11 12.85
CA ILE A 316 6.31 1.89 13.35
C ILE A 316 7.18 1.24 12.28
N MET A 317 6.67 0.23 11.59
CA MET A 317 7.37 -0.45 10.52
C MET A 317 7.71 0.51 9.38
N CYS A 318 6.76 1.33 8.92
CA CYS A 318 7.00 2.32 7.87
C CYS A 318 8.05 3.36 8.29
N ILE A 319 8.03 3.82 9.55
CA ILE A 319 9.05 4.73 10.09
C ILE A 319 10.42 4.07 10.08
N ILE A 320 10.54 2.85 10.59
CA ILE A 320 11.82 2.11 10.61
C ILE A 320 12.33 1.88 9.19
N LEU A 321 11.47 1.42 8.27
CA LEU A 321 11.85 1.15 6.90
C LEU A 321 12.26 2.43 6.16
N SER A 322 11.60 3.56 6.42
CA SER A 322 11.94 4.86 5.81
C SER A 322 13.30 5.39 6.25
N ILE A 323 13.85 4.91 7.36
CA ILE A 323 15.22 5.23 7.84
C ILE A 323 16.22 4.19 7.34
N VAL A 324 15.92 2.91 7.48
CA VAL A 324 16.86 1.81 7.20
C VAL A 324 17.06 1.60 5.70
N LEU A 325 15.98 1.60 4.90
CA LEU A 325 16.07 1.32 3.47
C LEU A 325 16.90 2.32 2.67
N PRO A 326 16.84 3.65 2.88
CA PRO A 326 17.72 4.60 2.19
C PRO A 326 19.20 4.31 2.44
N VAL A 327 19.55 3.97 3.69
CA VAL A 327 20.93 3.61 4.05
C VAL A 327 21.36 2.35 3.31
N MET A 328 20.52 1.32 3.31
CA MET A 328 20.79 0.07 2.57
C MET A 328 20.92 0.30 1.06
N CYS A 329 20.07 1.14 0.48
CA CYS A 329 20.12 1.49 -0.94
C CYS A 329 21.41 2.24 -1.30
N ILE A 330 21.86 3.17 -0.46
CA ILE A 330 23.12 3.89 -0.67
C ILE A 330 24.30 2.92 -0.55
N ILE A 331 24.35 2.08 0.49
CA ILE A 331 25.39 1.06 0.66
C ILE A 331 25.43 0.11 -0.55
N ALA A 332 24.28 -0.40 -0.99
CA ALA A 332 24.19 -1.27 -2.15
C ALA A 332 24.77 -0.60 -3.41
N ASN A 333 24.46 0.68 -3.65
CA ASN A 333 25.02 1.43 -4.77
C ASN A 333 26.55 1.65 -4.65
N VAL A 334 27.07 1.90 -3.47
CA VAL A 334 28.51 2.07 -3.23
C VAL A 334 29.28 0.77 -3.41
N CYS A 335 28.72 -0.34 -2.93
CA CYS A 335 29.36 -1.67 -2.94
C CYS A 335 29.27 -2.38 -4.29
N VAL A 336 28.42 -1.93 -5.21
CA VAL A 336 28.32 -2.55 -6.55
C VAL A 336 29.64 -2.37 -7.30
N LYS A 337 30.22 -3.47 -7.77
CA LYS A 337 31.47 -3.47 -8.52
C LYS A 337 31.27 -2.81 -9.89
N PRO A 338 32.27 -2.02 -10.39
CA PRO A 338 32.18 -1.41 -11.71
C PRO A 338 32.13 -2.43 -12.85
N VAL A 339 32.76 -3.60 -12.67
CA VAL A 339 32.74 -4.69 -13.65
C VAL A 339 31.59 -5.62 -13.33
N TYR A 340 30.70 -5.78 -14.29
CA TYR A 340 29.58 -6.70 -14.15
C TYR A 340 30.06 -8.15 -14.09
N GLN A 341 29.66 -8.84 -13.05
CA GLN A 341 29.74 -10.30 -12.94
C GLN A 341 28.33 -10.80 -12.58
N ALA A 342 27.79 -11.68 -13.41
CA ALA A 342 26.46 -12.25 -13.15
C ALA A 342 26.37 -12.87 -11.76
N GLY A 343 25.44 -12.36 -10.94
CA GLY A 343 25.16 -12.88 -9.61
C GLY A 343 24.50 -14.26 -9.67
N PHE A 344 24.34 -14.91 -8.50
CA PHE A 344 23.68 -16.21 -8.40
C PHE A 344 22.26 -16.19 -9.00
N ILE A 345 21.47 -15.18 -8.65
CA ILE A 345 20.08 -15.00 -9.14
C ILE A 345 20.07 -14.89 -10.66
N GLU A 346 20.93 -14.05 -11.24
CA GLU A 346 20.98 -13.88 -12.70
C GLU A 346 21.43 -15.13 -13.43
N ARG A 347 22.42 -15.84 -12.90
CA ARG A 347 22.84 -17.15 -13.45
C ARG A 347 21.71 -18.17 -13.42
N SER A 348 20.88 -18.15 -12.37
CA SER A 348 19.71 -19.02 -12.27
C SER A 348 18.65 -18.68 -13.29
N PHE A 349 18.38 -17.40 -13.52
CA PHE A 349 17.45 -16.93 -14.56
C PHE A 349 17.95 -17.25 -15.98
N VAL A 350 19.24 -17.08 -16.26
CA VAL A 350 19.82 -17.48 -17.57
C VAL A 350 19.61 -18.97 -17.81
N LYS A 351 19.91 -19.82 -16.82
CA LYS A 351 19.68 -21.27 -16.92
C LYS A 351 18.20 -21.61 -17.10
N LEU A 352 17.29 -20.92 -16.42
CA LEU A 352 15.86 -21.14 -16.54
C LEU A 352 15.38 -20.74 -17.96
N ASN A 353 15.84 -19.59 -18.45
CA ASN A 353 15.54 -19.12 -19.80
C ASN A 353 16.05 -20.07 -20.88
N GLU A 354 17.29 -20.59 -20.74
CA GLU A 354 17.83 -21.61 -21.63
C GLU A 354 16.98 -22.91 -21.64
N ARG A 355 16.49 -23.33 -20.47
CA ARG A 355 15.57 -24.48 -20.37
C ARG A 355 14.22 -24.20 -21.02
N ALA A 356 13.66 -23.02 -20.78
CA ALA A 356 12.42 -22.59 -21.41
C ALA A 356 12.55 -22.54 -22.94
N HIS A 357 13.65 -21.98 -23.46
CA HIS A 357 13.94 -21.98 -24.91
C HIS A 357 14.09 -23.39 -25.49
N LYS A 358 14.72 -24.34 -24.77
CA LYS A 358 14.80 -25.73 -25.19
C LYS A 358 13.41 -26.38 -25.24
N ALA A 359 12.57 -26.15 -24.23
CA ALA A 359 11.20 -26.65 -24.20
C ALA A 359 10.34 -26.10 -25.34
N VAL A 360 10.42 -24.78 -25.59
CA VAL A 360 9.67 -24.11 -26.67
C VAL A 360 10.10 -24.64 -28.07
N ARG A 361 11.40 -24.94 -28.28
CA ARG A 361 11.88 -25.52 -29.55
C ARG A 361 11.30 -26.90 -29.86
N VAL A 362 10.85 -27.65 -28.85
CA VAL A 362 10.24 -28.97 -29.05
C VAL A 362 8.88 -28.87 -29.73
N PHE A 363 8.19 -27.71 -29.62
CA PHE A 363 6.86 -27.48 -30.20
C PHE A 363 6.88 -26.96 -31.66
N HIS A 364 7.97 -27.11 -32.42
CA HIS A 364 8.11 -26.69 -33.81
C HIS A 364 7.51 -25.30 -34.12
N GLY A 365 6.57 -25.20 -35.09
CA GLY A 365 6.00 -23.94 -35.56
C GLY A 365 5.23 -23.16 -34.49
N PHE A 366 4.56 -23.82 -33.55
CA PHE A 366 3.87 -23.20 -32.45
C PHE A 366 4.86 -22.58 -31.45
N GLY A 367 5.99 -23.26 -31.23
CA GLY A 367 7.07 -22.75 -30.40
C GLY A 367 7.75 -21.51 -30.99
N PHE A 368 7.79 -21.38 -32.33
CA PHE A 368 8.37 -20.21 -32.97
C PHE A 368 7.50 -18.95 -32.82
N GLU A 369 6.18 -19.09 -32.85
CA GLU A 369 5.27 -17.96 -32.58
C GLU A 369 5.32 -17.52 -31.10
N LEU A 370 5.37 -18.47 -30.17
CA LEU A 370 5.56 -18.16 -28.72
C LEU A 370 6.91 -17.48 -28.44
N TYR A 371 7.96 -17.82 -29.20
CA TYR A 371 9.29 -17.22 -29.07
C TYR A 371 9.32 -15.73 -29.46
N LYS A 372 8.42 -15.27 -30.33
CA LYS A 372 8.33 -13.85 -30.71
C LYS A 372 7.80 -12.97 -29.56
N PHE A 373 7.13 -13.57 -28.57
CA PHE A 373 6.53 -12.86 -27.44
C PHE A 373 7.37 -12.96 -26.15
N LEU A 374 8.36 -13.83 -26.09
CA LEU A 374 9.35 -13.98 -25.00
C LEU A 374 10.67 -13.24 -25.30
#